data_5b184de8655507075cc9da659515b7ca
#
_entry.id   5b184de8655507075cc9da659515b7ca
#
_cell.length_a   1.000
_cell.length_b   1.000
_cell.length_c   1.000
_cell.angle_alpha   90.00
_cell.angle_beta   90.00
_cell.angle_gamma   90.00
#
_symmetry.space_group_name_H-M   'P 1'
#
loop_
_entity.id
_entity.type
_entity.pdbx_description
1 polymer ?
#
loop_
_entity_poly.entity_id
_entity_poly.type
_entity_poly.pdbx_seq_one_letter_code
_entity_poly.pdbx_strand_id
1 'polypeptide(L)'
;NARWIAPRETPGWIEIDLGEAKTIGNLWVVSGWNKNPQYVAPDFDVQIKVGDDWKTLPHGEIRGNHEVEFELELAAAVTARYVRVAAKNTGFLRIYEIAIFEKRPSLAPPSFRGFGPARICREVATERDLLNVDGTFYELPAHNAQGVAKVRPIATHNLAVQDFCSHSGLLFFTGIDGDTESDHIFRSSDGKAAVWAGAIDDLWQLGKPRGEGGPWKASEVKAGDPSDAYLMTGYDRKSVTLKSTGAATITLEVDVDGTGLWIPYRQFTLAAETPIDHEFPAGFSAYWVRASSDVATTATVTFRYD
;
A
#
# COMPACT_ATOMS: atom_id res chain seq x y z
N ASN A 1 -16.54 -13.58 3.46
CA ASN A 1 -16.08 -12.80 4.61
C ASN A 1 -16.15 -13.69 5.85
N ALA A 2 -14.97 -14.11 6.34
CA ALA A 2 -14.87 -14.82 7.60
C ALA A 2 -15.06 -13.83 8.76
N ARG A 3 -15.81 -14.22 9.77
CA ARG A 3 -16.03 -13.45 11.01
C ARG A 3 -16.28 -14.39 12.15
N TRP A 4 -15.85 -14.02 13.34
CA TRP A 4 -16.25 -14.68 14.55
C TRP A 4 -17.56 -14.10 15.07
N ILE A 5 -18.46 -14.96 15.57
CA ILE A 5 -19.74 -14.58 16.18
C ILE A 5 -19.77 -15.17 17.57
N ALA A 6 -20.02 -14.34 18.59
CA ALA A 6 -20.11 -14.78 19.96
C ALA A 6 -21.32 -15.72 20.17
N PRO A 7 -21.22 -16.68 21.11
CA PRO A 7 -22.38 -17.45 21.59
C PRO A 7 -23.45 -16.51 22.13
N ARG A 8 -24.72 -16.92 21.97
CA ARG A 8 -25.85 -16.08 22.42
C ARG A 8 -26.03 -16.04 23.94
N GLU A 9 -25.69 -17.12 24.60
CA GLU A 9 -26.10 -17.38 26.01
C GLU A 9 -24.94 -17.10 26.99
N THR A 10 -23.72 -17.08 26.54
CA THR A 10 -22.54 -16.89 27.38
C THR A 10 -21.58 -15.85 26.73
N PRO A 11 -20.88 -15.07 27.54
CA PRO A 11 -19.80 -14.23 27.01
C PRO A 11 -18.77 -15.08 26.28
N GLY A 12 -18.45 -14.69 25.05
CA GLY A 12 -17.48 -15.40 24.22
C GLY A 12 -16.10 -14.74 24.25
N TRP A 13 -15.10 -15.49 23.79
CA TRP A 13 -13.75 -14.95 23.61
C TRP A 13 -13.13 -15.52 22.34
N ILE A 14 -12.16 -14.77 21.82
CA ILE A 14 -11.23 -15.23 20.78
C ILE A 14 -9.85 -15.30 21.42
N GLU A 15 -9.20 -16.43 21.30
CA GLU A 15 -7.82 -16.67 21.71
C GLU A 15 -6.96 -16.81 20.44
N ILE A 16 -5.81 -16.14 20.44
CA ILE A 16 -4.86 -16.11 19.33
C ILE A 16 -3.53 -16.65 19.86
N ASP A 17 -3.05 -17.75 19.27
CA ASP A 17 -1.69 -18.27 19.48
C ASP A 17 -0.76 -17.66 18.43
N LEU A 18 0.21 -16.89 18.86
CA LEU A 18 1.22 -16.26 18.01
C LEU A 18 2.35 -17.22 17.59
N GLY A 19 2.24 -18.50 17.98
CA GLY A 19 3.23 -19.55 17.72
C GLY A 19 4.41 -19.53 18.69
N GLU A 20 4.92 -18.37 19.00
CA GLU A 20 5.99 -18.11 19.98
C GLU A 20 5.71 -16.82 20.75
N ALA A 21 6.50 -16.53 21.77
CA ALA A 21 6.39 -15.27 22.49
C ALA A 21 6.83 -14.11 21.59
N LYS A 22 5.93 -13.17 21.35
CA LYS A 22 6.13 -11.96 20.53
C LYS A 22 6.02 -10.71 21.40
N THR A 23 6.72 -9.68 21.01
CA THR A 23 6.54 -8.33 21.58
C THR A 23 5.24 -7.72 21.05
N ILE A 24 4.40 -7.21 21.92
CA ILE A 24 3.09 -6.63 21.62
C ILE A 24 3.08 -5.20 22.15
N GLY A 25 2.92 -4.23 21.27
CA GLY A 25 2.80 -2.81 21.63
C GLY A 25 1.50 -2.17 21.17
N ASN A 26 0.79 -2.81 20.22
CA ASN A 26 -0.47 -2.30 19.72
C ASN A 26 -1.41 -3.45 19.30
N LEU A 27 -2.69 -3.29 19.55
CA LEU A 27 -3.75 -4.17 19.08
C LEU A 27 -4.85 -3.36 18.41
N TRP A 28 -5.35 -3.86 17.32
CA TRP A 28 -6.46 -3.28 16.58
C TRP A 28 -7.56 -4.34 16.40
N VAL A 29 -8.79 -3.98 16.77
CA VAL A 29 -9.95 -4.86 16.74
C VAL A 29 -11.04 -4.23 15.89
N VAL A 30 -11.50 -4.94 14.87
CA VAL A 30 -12.64 -4.54 14.04
C VAL A 30 -13.84 -5.41 14.40
N SER A 31 -14.92 -4.76 14.86
CA SER A 31 -16.15 -5.41 15.27
C SER A 31 -17.39 -4.85 14.55
N GLY A 32 -18.58 -5.36 14.83
CA GLY A 32 -19.83 -4.85 14.27
C GLY A 32 -20.34 -5.60 13.03
N TRP A 33 -21.09 -4.93 12.17
CA TRP A 33 -21.67 -5.49 10.96
C TRP A 33 -21.48 -4.54 9.76
N ASN A 34 -20.69 -4.93 8.77
CA ASN A 34 -20.49 -4.16 7.53
C ASN A 34 -20.21 -2.66 7.79
N LYS A 35 -19.26 -2.36 8.67
CA LYS A 35 -18.97 -0.99 9.13
C LYS A 35 -20.13 -0.29 9.86
N ASN A 36 -21.19 -1.05 10.22
CA ASN A 36 -22.28 -0.55 11.05
C ASN A 36 -21.97 -0.85 12.51
N PRO A 37 -22.17 0.08 13.47
CA PRO A 37 -21.96 -0.15 14.90
C PRO A 37 -22.90 -1.17 15.50
N GLN A 38 -23.91 -1.64 14.78
CA GLN A 38 -24.74 -2.76 15.21
C GLN A 38 -23.89 -4.02 15.42
N TYR A 39 -23.99 -4.63 16.59
CA TYR A 39 -23.22 -5.81 17.01
C TYR A 39 -21.73 -5.55 17.30
N VAL A 40 -21.32 -4.33 17.55
CA VAL A 40 -20.00 -4.08 18.16
C VAL A 40 -19.91 -4.71 19.54
N ALA A 41 -18.70 -5.00 20.00
CA ALA A 41 -18.46 -5.42 21.37
C ALA A 41 -18.41 -4.18 22.28
N PRO A 42 -19.47 -3.93 23.11
CA PRO A 42 -19.48 -2.72 23.95
C PRO A 42 -18.52 -2.85 25.13
N ASP A 43 -18.47 -4.06 25.72
CA ASP A 43 -17.63 -4.34 26.89
C ASP A 43 -16.80 -5.59 26.64
N PHE A 44 -15.49 -5.44 26.65
CA PHE A 44 -14.55 -6.54 26.49
C PHE A 44 -13.23 -6.26 27.18
N ASP A 45 -12.48 -7.32 27.45
CA ASP A 45 -11.11 -7.22 27.95
C ASP A 45 -10.13 -7.73 26.89
N VAL A 46 -9.03 -7.03 26.74
CA VAL A 46 -7.87 -7.50 25.98
C VAL A 46 -6.85 -8.06 26.97
N GLN A 47 -6.52 -9.33 26.81
CA GLN A 47 -5.75 -10.08 27.79
C GLN A 47 -4.60 -10.83 27.14
N ILE A 48 -3.55 -11.07 27.93
CA ILE A 48 -2.43 -11.95 27.59
C ILE A 48 -2.33 -13.09 28.61
N LYS A 49 -1.78 -14.22 28.19
CA LYS A 49 -1.52 -15.34 29.08
C LYS A 49 -0.14 -15.20 29.73
N VAL A 50 -0.11 -15.23 31.06
CA VAL A 50 1.13 -15.18 31.86
C VAL A 50 1.13 -16.39 32.78
N GLY A 51 1.96 -17.39 32.48
CA GLY A 51 1.85 -18.72 33.10
C GLY A 51 0.56 -19.37 32.66
N ASP A 52 -0.27 -19.80 33.62
CA ASP A 52 -1.60 -20.38 33.36
C ASP A 52 -2.74 -19.37 33.46
N ASP A 53 -2.46 -18.15 33.86
CA ASP A 53 -3.46 -17.10 34.11
C ASP A 53 -3.60 -16.12 32.95
N TRP A 54 -4.82 -15.61 32.76
CA TRP A 54 -5.11 -14.51 31.86
C TRP A 54 -5.04 -13.19 32.61
N LYS A 55 -4.20 -12.26 32.13
CA LYS A 55 -4.04 -10.91 32.67
C LYS A 55 -4.50 -9.89 31.67
N THR A 56 -5.36 -8.96 32.09
CA THR A 56 -5.80 -7.84 31.28
C THR A 56 -4.64 -6.87 31.07
N LEU A 57 -4.45 -6.44 29.84
CA LEU A 57 -3.44 -5.44 29.49
C LEU A 57 -3.76 -4.06 30.11
N PRO A 58 -2.74 -3.23 30.35
CA PRO A 58 -3.00 -1.82 30.73
C PRO A 58 -3.94 -1.16 29.72
N HIS A 59 -5.00 -0.50 30.22
CA HIS A 59 -6.08 0.08 29.41
C HIS A 59 -6.84 -0.94 28.54
N GLY A 60 -6.64 -2.22 28.73
CA GLY A 60 -7.33 -3.30 28.00
C GLY A 60 -8.72 -3.63 28.53
N GLU A 61 -9.21 -2.93 29.56
CA GLU A 61 -10.61 -3.01 30.04
C GLU A 61 -11.47 -2.01 29.29
N ILE A 62 -12.09 -2.44 28.21
CA ILE A 62 -12.93 -1.60 27.38
C ILE A 62 -14.36 -1.68 27.86
N ARG A 63 -15.00 -0.50 28.06
CA ARG A 63 -16.38 -0.40 28.52
C ARG A 63 -17.13 0.67 27.73
N GLY A 64 -18.36 0.35 27.32
CA GLY A 64 -19.21 1.27 26.57
C GLY A 64 -18.67 1.61 25.18
N ASN A 65 -17.96 0.70 24.53
CA ASN A 65 -17.46 0.93 23.17
C ASN A 65 -18.61 0.95 22.16
N HIS A 66 -18.65 1.95 21.32
CA HIS A 66 -19.60 2.12 20.22
C HIS A 66 -18.92 2.15 18.84
N GLU A 67 -17.58 2.14 18.82
CA GLU A 67 -16.81 2.22 17.61
C GLU A 67 -16.64 0.82 16.96
N VAL A 68 -16.73 0.80 15.63
CA VAL A 68 -16.49 -0.41 14.84
C VAL A 68 -15.01 -0.83 14.92
N GLU A 69 -14.12 0.14 14.93
CA GLU A 69 -12.69 -0.03 15.03
C GLU A 69 -12.20 0.47 16.39
N PHE A 70 -11.52 -0.40 17.11
CA PHE A 70 -10.92 -0.10 18.40
C PHE A 70 -9.42 -0.35 18.35
N GLU A 71 -8.65 0.60 18.84
CA GLU A 71 -7.21 0.51 18.95
C GLU A 71 -6.75 0.61 20.40
N LEU A 72 -5.90 -0.34 20.82
CA LEU A 72 -5.21 -0.32 22.10
C LEU A 72 -3.71 -0.13 21.86
N GLU A 73 -3.21 1.05 22.13
CA GLU A 73 -1.78 1.34 22.15
C GLU A 73 -1.24 1.17 23.58
N LEU A 74 -0.20 0.38 23.74
CA LEU A 74 0.44 0.16 25.04
C LEU A 74 1.58 1.16 25.24
N ALA A 75 1.58 1.84 26.38
CA ALA A 75 2.67 2.76 26.75
C ALA A 75 4.03 2.05 26.89
N ALA A 76 4.00 0.77 27.26
CA ALA A 76 5.15 -0.11 27.25
C ALA A 76 4.75 -1.45 26.61
N ALA A 77 5.52 -1.90 25.64
CA ALA A 77 5.29 -3.18 24.99
C ALA A 77 5.42 -4.34 25.99
N VAL A 78 4.60 -5.38 25.79
CA VAL A 78 4.61 -6.61 26.59
C VAL A 78 5.02 -7.79 25.72
N THR A 79 5.50 -8.87 26.33
CA THR A 79 5.85 -10.09 25.60
C THR A 79 4.87 -11.20 25.98
N ALA A 80 4.19 -11.78 24.99
CA ALA A 80 3.28 -12.89 25.20
C ALA A 80 3.16 -13.78 23.95
N ARG A 81 2.82 -15.04 24.13
CA ARG A 81 2.47 -15.96 23.04
C ARG A 81 0.96 -15.97 22.76
N TYR A 82 0.16 -15.84 23.80
CA TYR A 82 -1.29 -15.93 23.67
C TYR A 82 -1.94 -14.58 23.99
N VAL A 83 -2.84 -14.17 23.12
CA VAL A 83 -3.66 -12.97 23.29
C VAL A 83 -5.12 -13.37 23.25
N ARG A 84 -5.94 -12.75 24.07
CA ARG A 84 -7.39 -13.01 24.10
C ARG A 84 -8.17 -11.70 24.11
N VAL A 85 -9.21 -11.64 23.28
CA VAL A 85 -10.28 -10.64 23.38
C VAL A 85 -11.48 -11.33 23.99
N ALA A 86 -11.85 -10.94 25.21
CA ALA A 86 -12.90 -11.59 26.02
C ALA A 86 -14.08 -10.63 26.20
N ALA A 87 -15.21 -10.90 25.55
CA ALA A 87 -16.44 -10.15 25.72
C ALA A 87 -16.99 -10.31 27.14
N LYS A 88 -17.60 -9.26 27.67
CA LYS A 88 -18.28 -9.28 28.97
C LYS A 88 -19.78 -9.51 28.83
N ASN A 89 -20.34 -9.17 27.70
CA ASN A 89 -21.77 -9.22 27.44
C ASN A 89 -22.12 -10.44 26.60
N THR A 90 -23.30 -10.94 26.76
CA THR A 90 -23.90 -11.95 25.88
C THR A 90 -24.54 -11.27 24.69
N GLY A 91 -24.71 -12.00 23.59
CA GLY A 91 -25.41 -11.49 22.43
C GLY A 91 -24.67 -11.68 21.10
N PHE A 92 -25.10 -10.97 20.08
CA PHE A 92 -24.59 -11.10 18.71
C PHE A 92 -23.33 -10.28 18.46
N LEU A 93 -22.33 -10.40 19.32
CA LEU A 93 -21.03 -9.75 19.07
C LEU A 93 -20.41 -10.34 17.82
N ARG A 94 -19.80 -9.50 17.02
CA ARG A 94 -19.11 -9.90 15.80
C ARG A 94 -17.76 -9.23 15.70
N ILE A 95 -16.73 -10.04 15.52
CA ILE A 95 -15.36 -9.58 15.30
C ILE A 95 -14.94 -10.02 13.91
N TYR A 96 -14.48 -9.08 13.11
CA TYR A 96 -14.02 -9.30 11.76
C TYR A 96 -12.52 -9.48 11.70
N GLU A 97 -11.79 -8.72 12.51
CA GLU A 97 -10.35 -8.71 12.49
C GLU A 97 -9.78 -8.38 13.87
N ILE A 98 -8.69 -9.02 14.20
CA ILE A 98 -7.81 -8.65 15.30
C ILE A 98 -6.40 -8.64 14.74
N ALA A 99 -5.77 -7.47 14.72
CA ALA A 99 -4.39 -7.31 14.31
C ALA A 99 -3.53 -6.95 15.53
N ILE A 100 -2.37 -7.59 15.64
CA ILE A 100 -1.46 -7.47 16.77
C ILE A 100 -0.10 -7.05 16.22
N PHE A 101 0.47 -5.98 16.76
CA PHE A 101 1.72 -5.40 16.30
C PHE A 101 2.70 -5.20 17.46
N GLU A 102 3.99 -5.33 17.21
CA GLU A 102 5.02 -4.85 18.13
C GLU A 102 4.93 -3.33 18.27
N LYS A 103 4.86 -2.66 17.14
CA LYS A 103 4.50 -1.26 17.00
C LYS A 103 3.61 -1.16 15.78
N ARG A 104 2.43 -0.55 15.91
CA ARG A 104 1.61 -0.32 14.73
C ARG A 104 2.47 0.39 13.69
N PRO A 105 2.57 -0.15 12.47
CA PRO A 105 3.18 0.60 11.39
C PRO A 105 2.45 1.95 11.34
N SER A 106 3.19 3.03 11.48
CA SER A 106 2.60 4.36 11.32
C SER A 106 1.91 4.35 9.96
N LEU A 107 0.57 4.43 9.96
CA LEU A 107 -0.21 4.71 8.76
C LEU A 107 -0.04 6.18 8.34
N ALA A 108 0.70 6.97 9.15
CA ALA A 108 1.22 8.22 8.64
C ALA A 108 2.07 7.85 7.43
N PRO A 109 1.69 8.25 6.23
CA PRO A 109 2.54 8.06 5.07
C PRO A 109 3.91 8.60 5.43
N PRO A 110 5.01 7.96 5.01
CA PRO A 110 6.30 8.60 5.05
C PRO A 110 6.04 10.00 4.52
N SER A 111 6.48 11.04 5.22
CA SER A 111 6.14 12.45 5.01
C SER A 111 6.38 12.84 3.54
N PHE A 112 5.52 12.36 2.67
CA PHE A 112 5.43 12.81 1.30
C PHE A 112 4.77 14.18 1.38
N ARG A 113 5.58 15.15 1.18
CA ARG A 113 5.38 16.58 1.24
C ARG A 113 4.01 16.98 0.65
N GLY A 114 2.95 16.95 1.44
CA GLY A 114 1.70 17.63 1.11
C GLY A 114 0.79 17.00 0.05
N PHE A 115 1.02 15.76 -0.39
CA PHE A 115 0.22 15.12 -1.45
C PHE A 115 -1.01 14.32 -0.98
N GLY A 116 -1.61 14.66 0.16
CA GLY A 116 -2.83 14.00 0.64
C GLY A 116 -2.64 12.54 1.07
N PRO A 117 -3.70 11.74 1.18
CA PRO A 117 -3.59 10.33 1.53
C PRO A 117 -2.77 9.60 0.47
N ALA A 118 -1.77 8.85 0.93
CA ALA A 118 -0.73 8.27 0.08
C ALA A 118 -1.26 7.32 -1.00
N ARG A 119 -2.42 6.70 -0.76
CA ARG A 119 -2.97 5.70 -1.69
C ARG A 119 -4.48 5.71 -1.68
N ILE A 120 -5.08 5.94 -2.83
CA ILE A 120 -6.53 5.88 -3.04
C ILE A 120 -6.79 5.13 -4.33
N CYS A 121 -7.66 4.12 -4.27
CA CYS A 121 -8.14 3.40 -5.44
C CYS A 121 -9.67 3.46 -5.48
N ARG A 122 -10.22 3.82 -6.64
CA ARG A 122 -11.66 3.88 -6.90
C ARG A 122 -11.96 3.36 -8.30
N GLU A 123 -13.04 2.64 -8.43
CA GLU A 123 -13.64 2.39 -9.73
C GLU A 123 -14.16 3.72 -10.28
N VAL A 124 -13.74 4.05 -11.48
CA VAL A 124 -14.18 5.22 -12.23
C VAL A 124 -14.71 4.76 -13.56
N ALA A 125 -15.58 5.53 -14.20
CA ALA A 125 -16.27 5.22 -15.45
C ALA A 125 -15.78 3.97 -16.21
N THR A 126 -16.67 3.06 -16.56
CA THR A 126 -16.44 1.91 -17.46
C THR A 126 -15.45 0.83 -16.96
N GLU A 127 -15.68 0.30 -15.77
CA GLU A 127 -14.96 -0.89 -15.25
C GLU A 127 -13.42 -0.72 -15.15
N ARG A 128 -12.94 0.49 -14.90
CA ARG A 128 -11.53 0.80 -14.66
C ARG A 128 -11.35 1.27 -13.23
N ASP A 129 -10.30 0.79 -12.60
CA ASP A 129 -9.86 1.32 -11.32
C ASP A 129 -8.79 2.39 -11.56
N LEU A 130 -8.99 3.56 -10.99
CA LEU A 130 -8.00 4.62 -10.94
C LEU A 130 -7.31 4.56 -9.57
N LEU A 131 -5.99 4.46 -9.57
CA LEU A 131 -5.15 4.44 -8.38
C LEU A 131 -4.30 5.70 -8.33
N ASN A 132 -4.41 6.48 -7.26
CA ASN A 132 -3.49 7.57 -6.95
C ASN A 132 -2.47 7.16 -5.90
N VAL A 133 -1.20 7.24 -6.22
CA VAL A 133 -0.08 6.96 -5.32
C VAL A 133 1.00 8.01 -5.51
N ASP A 134 1.37 8.70 -4.42
CA ASP A 134 2.50 9.64 -4.38
C ASP A 134 2.56 10.62 -5.55
N GLY A 135 1.41 11.23 -5.87
CA GLY A 135 1.31 12.21 -6.94
C GLY A 135 1.30 11.62 -8.35
N THR A 136 1.02 10.34 -8.49
CA THR A 136 0.85 9.68 -9.79
C THR A 136 -0.48 8.95 -9.86
N PHE A 137 -1.25 9.21 -10.90
CA PHE A 137 -2.39 8.41 -11.26
C PHE A 137 -2.00 7.22 -12.12
N TYR A 138 -2.47 6.03 -11.74
CA TYR A 138 -2.32 4.78 -12.47
C TYR A 138 -3.69 4.25 -12.87
N GLU A 139 -3.78 3.69 -14.06
CA GLU A 139 -4.90 2.87 -14.48
C GLU A 139 -4.64 1.41 -14.09
N LEU A 140 -5.62 0.81 -13.42
CA LEU A 140 -5.69 -0.60 -13.12
C LEU A 140 -6.81 -1.20 -13.97
N PRO A 141 -6.52 -1.96 -15.02
CA PRO A 141 -7.55 -2.67 -15.77
C PRO A 141 -8.32 -3.64 -14.88
N ALA A 142 -9.57 -3.91 -15.23
CA ALA A 142 -10.39 -4.90 -14.55
C ALA A 142 -9.70 -6.28 -14.53
N HIS A 143 -10.04 -7.11 -13.54
CA HIS A 143 -9.39 -8.41 -13.34
C HIS A 143 -9.44 -9.31 -14.59
N ASN A 144 -10.56 -9.31 -15.34
CA ASN A 144 -10.74 -10.03 -16.60
C ASN A 144 -9.87 -9.48 -17.75
N ALA A 145 -9.36 -8.25 -17.62
CA ALA A 145 -8.41 -7.62 -18.54
C ALA A 145 -6.97 -7.64 -17.97
N GLN A 146 -6.66 -8.63 -17.12
CA GLN A 146 -5.37 -8.93 -16.49
C GLN A 146 -4.99 -8.02 -15.30
N GLY A 147 -5.84 -7.09 -14.88
CA GLY A 147 -5.68 -6.35 -13.62
C GLY A 147 -4.31 -5.71 -13.46
N VAL A 148 -3.65 -6.01 -12.32
CA VAL A 148 -2.35 -5.44 -11.96
C VAL A 148 -1.24 -5.76 -12.96
N ALA A 149 -1.31 -6.89 -13.68
CA ALA A 149 -0.34 -7.23 -14.73
C ALA A 149 -0.32 -6.21 -15.88
N LYS A 150 -1.37 -5.42 -16.03
CA LYS A 150 -1.54 -4.37 -17.05
C LYS A 150 -1.64 -2.97 -16.46
N VAL A 151 -1.22 -2.77 -15.20
CA VAL A 151 -1.15 -1.44 -14.59
C VAL A 151 -0.27 -0.51 -15.43
N ARG A 152 -0.70 0.75 -15.58
CA ARG A 152 0.09 1.76 -16.28
C ARG A 152 -0.07 3.14 -15.64
N PRO A 153 0.97 3.97 -15.60
CA PRO A 153 0.83 5.35 -15.18
C PRO A 153 0.08 6.17 -16.22
N ILE A 154 -0.75 7.11 -15.76
CA ILE A 154 -1.52 8.02 -16.61
C ILE A 154 -0.90 9.41 -16.58
N ALA A 155 -0.69 9.94 -15.36
CA ALA A 155 -0.22 11.30 -15.16
C ALA A 155 0.47 11.44 -13.82
N THR A 156 1.49 12.29 -13.76
CA THR A 156 2.08 12.78 -12.51
C THR A 156 1.56 14.18 -12.22
N HIS A 157 1.25 14.46 -10.95
CA HIS A 157 0.68 15.72 -10.50
C HIS A 157 1.28 16.17 -9.16
N ASN A 158 1.05 17.43 -8.82
CA ASN A 158 1.43 18.05 -7.54
C ASN A 158 0.21 18.42 -6.67
N LEU A 159 -0.96 17.86 -6.97
CA LEU A 159 -2.19 18.12 -6.24
C LEU A 159 -2.25 17.31 -4.95
N ALA A 160 -2.77 17.90 -3.88
CA ALA A 160 -2.98 17.26 -2.58
C ALA A 160 -4.28 16.43 -2.56
N VAL A 161 -4.46 15.54 -3.53
CA VAL A 161 -5.68 14.74 -3.70
C VAL A 161 -6.01 13.96 -2.43
N GLN A 162 -7.17 14.23 -1.82
CA GLN A 162 -7.65 13.55 -0.61
C GLN A 162 -8.57 12.38 -0.95
N ASP A 163 -9.43 12.55 -1.93
CA ASP A 163 -10.30 11.49 -2.44
C ASP A 163 -10.78 11.86 -3.85
N PHE A 164 -11.26 10.86 -4.58
CA PHE A 164 -11.85 11.06 -5.90
C PHE A 164 -12.99 10.08 -6.17
N CYS A 165 -13.90 10.47 -7.03
CA CYS A 165 -15.00 9.63 -7.48
C CYS A 165 -15.40 10.01 -8.91
N SER A 166 -16.16 9.15 -9.58
CA SER A 166 -16.83 9.49 -10.83
C SER A 166 -18.34 9.64 -10.64
N HIS A 167 -18.93 10.60 -11.33
CA HIS A 167 -20.36 10.79 -11.38
C HIS A 167 -20.78 11.41 -12.72
N SER A 168 -21.82 10.86 -13.33
CA SER A 168 -22.36 11.35 -14.61
C SER A 168 -21.32 11.55 -15.72
N GLY A 169 -20.34 10.65 -15.80
CA GLY A 169 -19.28 10.69 -16.81
C GLY A 169 -18.12 11.65 -16.52
N LEU A 170 -18.15 12.35 -15.39
CA LEU A 170 -17.05 13.19 -14.93
C LEU A 170 -16.32 12.55 -13.76
N LEU A 171 -15.04 12.86 -13.66
CA LEU A 171 -14.16 12.57 -12.53
C LEU A 171 -14.10 13.82 -11.64
N PHE A 172 -14.16 13.60 -10.33
CA PHE A 172 -14.06 14.65 -9.31
C PHE A 172 -12.96 14.26 -8.31
N PHE A 173 -12.10 15.21 -7.93
CA PHE A 173 -11.22 15.03 -6.76
C PHE A 173 -11.29 16.20 -5.79
N THR A 174 -11.05 15.87 -4.53
CA THR A 174 -11.03 16.81 -3.40
C THR A 174 -9.62 16.93 -2.81
N GLY A 175 -9.42 17.86 -1.89
CA GLY A 175 -8.13 18.11 -1.26
C GLY A 175 -7.20 18.97 -2.12
N ILE A 176 -7.77 19.77 -3.03
CA ILE A 176 -7.00 20.69 -3.88
C ILE A 176 -6.60 21.90 -3.05
N ASP A 177 -5.31 22.24 -3.09
CA ASP A 177 -4.80 23.42 -2.41
C ASP A 177 -5.43 24.71 -2.95
N GLY A 178 -5.65 25.65 -2.01
CA GLY A 178 -6.35 26.91 -2.29
C GLY A 178 -5.80 27.73 -3.44
N ASP A 179 -4.51 27.62 -3.70
CA ASP A 179 -3.79 28.44 -4.69
C ASP A 179 -3.63 27.76 -6.06
N THR A 180 -4.13 26.52 -6.21
CA THR A 180 -4.06 25.82 -7.50
C THR A 180 -5.04 26.42 -8.48
N GLU A 181 -4.55 26.89 -9.62
CA GLU A 181 -5.39 27.42 -10.71
C GLU A 181 -5.47 26.43 -11.86
N SER A 182 -6.70 26.17 -12.33
CA SER A 182 -7.00 25.36 -13.51
C SER A 182 -8.47 25.60 -13.90
N ASP A 183 -8.77 25.50 -15.18
CA ASP A 183 -10.14 25.56 -15.70
C ASP A 183 -11.03 24.42 -15.20
N HIS A 184 -10.43 23.39 -14.61
CA HIS A 184 -11.12 22.26 -14.00
C HIS A 184 -11.41 22.46 -12.51
N ILE A 185 -11.00 23.57 -11.88
CA ILE A 185 -11.17 23.78 -10.44
C ILE A 185 -12.38 24.66 -10.17
N PHE A 186 -13.37 24.08 -9.51
CA PHE A 186 -14.58 24.75 -9.03
C PHE A 186 -14.44 25.05 -7.55
N ARG A 187 -14.67 26.33 -7.16
CA ARG A 187 -14.55 26.79 -5.79
C ARG A 187 -15.90 27.17 -5.21
N SER A 188 -16.03 27.00 -3.88
CA SER A 188 -17.15 27.55 -3.14
C SER A 188 -17.12 29.09 -3.18
N SER A 189 -18.27 29.72 -2.98
CA SER A 189 -18.40 31.20 -3.00
C SER A 189 -17.57 31.90 -1.91
N ASP A 190 -17.26 31.19 -0.83
CA ASP A 190 -16.43 31.69 0.28
C ASP A 190 -14.94 31.31 0.12
N GLY A 191 -14.57 30.63 -0.96
CA GLY A 191 -13.20 30.22 -1.29
C GLY A 191 -12.61 29.13 -0.38
N LYS A 192 -13.39 28.54 0.54
CA LYS A 192 -12.88 27.58 1.51
C LYS A 192 -12.86 26.14 1.02
N ALA A 193 -13.55 25.83 -0.06
CA ALA A 193 -13.58 24.52 -0.65
C ALA A 193 -13.32 24.59 -2.15
N ALA A 194 -12.62 23.60 -2.67
CA ALA A 194 -12.35 23.44 -4.09
C ALA A 194 -12.50 21.99 -4.50
N VAL A 195 -12.99 21.78 -5.72
CA VAL A 195 -13.12 20.46 -6.34
C VAL A 195 -12.56 20.56 -7.75
N TRP A 196 -11.72 19.64 -8.13
CA TRP A 196 -11.38 19.44 -9.53
C TRP A 196 -12.48 18.59 -10.19
N ALA A 197 -12.94 18.98 -11.37
CA ALA A 197 -13.90 18.22 -12.18
C ALA A 197 -13.53 18.24 -13.65
N GLY A 198 -13.50 17.07 -14.29
CA GLY A 198 -13.16 16.92 -15.70
C GLY A 198 -13.50 15.53 -16.23
N ALA A 199 -13.31 15.30 -17.51
CA ALA A 199 -13.32 13.95 -18.06
C ALA A 199 -12.08 13.19 -17.57
N ILE A 200 -12.13 11.85 -17.60
CA ILE A 200 -10.97 11.04 -17.17
C ILE A 200 -9.73 11.31 -18.03
N ASP A 201 -9.91 11.62 -19.31
CA ASP A 201 -8.83 11.93 -20.23
C ASP A 201 -8.15 13.29 -19.93
N ASP A 202 -8.81 14.18 -19.19
CA ASP A 202 -8.23 15.45 -18.77
C ASP A 202 -7.09 15.25 -17.75
N LEU A 203 -6.98 14.06 -17.15
CA LEU A 203 -5.84 13.70 -16.30
C LEU A 203 -4.50 13.82 -17.04
N TRP A 204 -4.46 13.59 -18.34
CA TRP A 204 -3.23 13.70 -19.13
C TRP A 204 -2.67 15.13 -19.19
N GLN A 205 -3.51 16.13 -18.89
CA GLN A 205 -3.09 17.53 -18.83
C GLN A 205 -2.36 17.90 -17.52
N LEU A 206 -2.46 17.05 -16.49
CA LEU A 206 -1.79 17.29 -15.19
C LEU A 206 -0.27 17.22 -15.29
N GLY A 207 0.26 16.31 -16.10
CA GLY A 207 1.69 16.16 -16.34
C GLY A 207 2.06 14.77 -16.83
N LYS A 208 3.20 14.65 -17.48
CA LYS A 208 3.70 13.35 -17.95
C LYS A 208 4.04 12.44 -16.78
N PRO A 209 3.82 11.11 -16.91
CA PRO A 209 4.30 10.15 -15.93
C PRO A 209 5.81 10.24 -15.74
N ARG A 210 6.25 10.25 -14.48
CA ARG A 210 7.66 10.26 -14.07
C ARG A 210 7.85 9.33 -12.90
N GLY A 211 9.05 8.85 -12.69
CA GLY A 211 9.37 8.02 -11.55
C GLY A 211 10.84 7.76 -11.38
N GLU A 212 11.24 7.48 -10.13
CA GLU A 212 12.57 7.00 -9.80
C GLU A 212 12.43 5.91 -8.76
N GLY A 213 13.11 4.78 -8.98
CA GLY A 213 13.11 3.65 -8.06
C GLY A 213 13.61 2.39 -8.74
N GLY A 214 13.47 1.26 -8.07
CA GLY A 214 13.94 0.01 -8.66
C GLY A 214 13.75 -1.17 -7.73
N PRO A 215 13.98 -2.38 -8.22
CA PRO A 215 13.76 -3.60 -7.45
C PRO A 215 14.78 -3.80 -6.33
N TRP A 216 15.97 -3.22 -6.45
CA TRP A 216 17.06 -3.34 -5.48
C TRP A 216 17.59 -1.99 -5.06
N LYS A 217 17.69 -1.77 -3.74
CA LYS A 217 18.28 -0.58 -3.12
C LYS A 217 19.20 -1.04 -1.99
N ALA A 218 20.49 -1.19 -2.29
CA ALA A 218 21.46 -1.79 -1.38
C ALA A 218 20.96 -3.13 -0.82
N SER A 219 20.39 -3.96 -1.69
CA SER A 219 19.77 -5.24 -1.33
C SER A 219 20.77 -6.37 -1.40
N GLU A 220 20.73 -7.28 -0.44
CA GLU A 220 21.45 -8.55 -0.50
C GLU A 220 20.76 -9.44 -1.55
N VAL A 221 21.47 -9.79 -2.62
CA VAL A 221 20.95 -10.60 -3.71
C VAL A 221 21.72 -11.92 -3.82
N LYS A 222 21.00 -12.97 -4.17
CA LYS A 222 21.60 -14.31 -4.39
C LYS A 222 21.93 -14.49 -5.88
N ALA A 223 22.92 -15.34 -6.13
CA ALA A 223 23.28 -15.70 -7.50
C ALA A 223 22.11 -16.38 -8.22
N GLY A 224 21.75 -15.88 -9.38
CA GLY A 224 20.71 -16.41 -10.27
C GLY A 224 19.27 -16.13 -9.85
N ASP A 225 19.01 -15.62 -8.63
CA ASP A 225 17.65 -15.29 -8.21
C ASP A 225 17.22 -13.96 -8.85
N PRO A 226 16.11 -13.92 -9.62
CA PRO A 226 15.62 -12.69 -10.18
C PRO A 226 14.96 -11.83 -9.10
N SER A 227 15.00 -10.52 -9.29
CA SER A 227 14.24 -9.57 -8.49
C SER A 227 12.74 -9.70 -8.72
N ASP A 228 11.94 -9.03 -7.87
CA ASP A 228 10.56 -8.71 -8.20
C ASP A 228 10.48 -7.89 -9.49
N ALA A 229 9.35 -8.01 -10.17
CA ALA A 229 9.05 -7.24 -11.36
C ALA A 229 8.90 -5.75 -11.02
N TYR A 230 9.55 -4.88 -11.77
CA TYR A 230 9.45 -3.44 -11.63
C TYR A 230 8.76 -2.82 -12.86
N LEU A 231 7.80 -1.91 -12.63
CA LEU A 231 7.01 -1.31 -13.70
C LEU A 231 7.90 -0.50 -14.65
N MET A 232 7.68 -0.67 -15.97
CA MET A 232 8.46 0.03 -17.00
C MET A 232 7.60 0.71 -18.07
N THR A 233 6.34 0.30 -18.20
CA THR A 233 5.43 0.84 -19.22
C THR A 233 4.98 2.26 -18.92
N GLY A 234 4.58 3.00 -19.96
CA GLY A 234 3.90 4.31 -19.84
C GLY A 234 4.81 5.51 -19.64
N TYR A 235 6.13 5.35 -19.70
CA TYR A 235 7.10 6.44 -19.61
C TYR A 235 7.79 6.68 -20.95
N ASP A 236 8.08 7.93 -21.28
CA ASP A 236 8.68 8.31 -22.56
C ASP A 236 10.18 7.97 -22.62
N ARG A 237 10.91 8.33 -21.57
CA ARG A 237 12.35 8.09 -21.46
C ARG A 237 12.66 7.22 -20.26
N LYS A 238 13.63 6.35 -20.43
CA LYS A 238 14.01 5.39 -19.39
C LYS A 238 15.52 5.29 -19.30
N SER A 239 16.05 5.34 -18.10
CA SER A 239 17.45 5.05 -17.80
C SER A 239 17.55 4.14 -16.58
N VAL A 240 18.69 3.51 -16.39
CA VAL A 240 18.99 2.69 -15.22
C VAL A 240 20.42 2.92 -14.77
N THR A 241 20.60 3.03 -13.46
CA THR A 241 21.89 3.00 -12.78
C THR A 241 22.03 1.68 -12.05
N LEU A 242 23.12 0.95 -12.30
CA LEU A 242 23.43 -0.32 -11.66
C LEU A 242 24.72 -0.19 -10.84
N LYS A 243 24.71 -0.72 -9.60
CA LYS A 243 25.88 -0.75 -8.73
C LYS A 243 25.89 -2.03 -7.92
N SER A 244 27.08 -2.57 -7.62
CA SER A 244 27.29 -3.70 -6.71
C SER A 244 28.51 -3.47 -5.85
N THR A 245 28.53 -4.05 -4.64
CA THR A 245 29.66 -3.98 -3.72
C THR A 245 30.84 -4.85 -4.17
N GLY A 246 30.57 -5.94 -4.89
CA GLY A 246 31.55 -6.82 -5.52
C GLY A 246 31.49 -6.73 -7.04
N ALA A 247 32.50 -7.28 -7.72
CA ALA A 247 32.42 -7.49 -9.16
C ALA A 247 31.29 -8.49 -9.46
N ALA A 248 30.39 -8.14 -10.39
CA ALA A 248 29.22 -8.93 -10.72
C ALA A 248 28.74 -8.65 -12.14
N THR A 249 28.03 -9.62 -12.74
CA THR A 249 27.29 -9.39 -13.98
C THR A 249 25.80 -9.33 -13.65
N ILE A 250 25.18 -8.16 -13.86
CA ILE A 250 23.74 -7.98 -13.70
C ILE A 250 23.06 -8.12 -15.05
N THR A 251 22.12 -9.05 -15.14
CA THR A 251 21.27 -9.24 -16.31
C THR A 251 19.93 -8.55 -16.08
N LEU A 252 19.54 -7.66 -17.00
CA LEU A 252 18.18 -7.14 -17.06
C LEU A 252 17.36 -7.99 -18.03
N GLU A 253 16.19 -8.40 -17.58
CA GLU A 253 15.19 -9.10 -18.38
C GLU A 253 13.91 -8.26 -18.41
N VAL A 254 13.19 -8.33 -19.52
CA VAL A 254 11.93 -7.59 -19.71
C VAL A 254 10.80 -8.52 -20.06
N ASP A 255 9.62 -8.20 -19.59
CA ASP A 255 8.36 -8.78 -20.05
C ASP A 255 7.64 -7.71 -20.89
N VAL A 256 7.63 -7.94 -22.21
CA VAL A 256 7.22 -6.92 -23.18
C VAL A 256 5.74 -6.63 -23.12
N ASP A 257 4.92 -7.66 -22.92
CA ASP A 257 3.45 -7.58 -23.02
C ASP A 257 2.72 -7.85 -21.69
N GLY A 258 3.45 -8.07 -20.60
CA GLY A 258 2.89 -8.31 -19.26
C GLY A 258 2.26 -9.70 -19.11
N THR A 259 2.67 -10.68 -19.90
CA THR A 259 2.16 -12.06 -19.84
C THR A 259 3.01 -12.98 -18.97
N GLY A 260 4.13 -12.50 -18.44
CA GLY A 260 5.09 -13.27 -17.66
C GLY A 260 6.19 -13.94 -18.50
N LEU A 261 6.27 -13.61 -19.80
CA LEU A 261 7.35 -14.09 -20.66
C LEU A 261 8.57 -13.16 -20.53
N TRP A 262 9.58 -13.60 -19.78
CA TRP A 262 10.80 -12.85 -19.54
C TRP A 262 11.84 -13.10 -20.63
N ILE A 263 12.33 -12.01 -21.23
CA ILE A 263 13.32 -12.02 -22.32
C ILE A 263 14.54 -11.23 -21.82
N PRO A 264 15.78 -11.80 -21.95
CA PRO A 264 16.98 -11.05 -21.66
C PRO A 264 17.09 -9.79 -22.53
N TYR A 265 17.20 -8.62 -21.86
CA TYR A 265 17.43 -7.36 -22.53
C TYR A 265 18.92 -7.10 -22.71
N ARG A 266 19.68 -7.10 -21.60
CA ARG A 266 21.12 -6.80 -21.60
C ARG A 266 21.81 -7.29 -20.33
N GLN A 267 23.10 -7.62 -20.49
CA GLN A 267 24.02 -7.91 -19.39
C GLN A 267 24.96 -6.73 -19.17
N PHE A 268 25.25 -6.42 -17.90
CA PHE A 268 26.14 -5.37 -17.47
C PHE A 268 27.20 -5.95 -16.54
N THR A 269 28.45 -5.92 -16.95
CA THR A 269 29.59 -6.35 -16.10
C THR A 269 30.05 -5.19 -15.24
N LEU A 270 29.84 -5.27 -13.95
CA LEU A 270 30.14 -4.26 -12.96
C LEU A 270 31.50 -4.54 -12.30
N ALA A 271 32.33 -3.52 -12.19
CA ALA A 271 33.43 -3.52 -11.22
C ALA A 271 32.91 -3.16 -9.83
N ALA A 272 33.55 -3.65 -8.78
CA ALA A 272 33.17 -3.36 -7.39
C ALA A 272 33.03 -1.85 -7.16
N GLU A 273 31.94 -1.46 -6.51
CA GLU A 273 31.59 -0.08 -6.12
C GLU A 273 31.48 0.93 -7.28
N THR A 274 31.65 0.50 -8.54
CA THR A 274 31.62 1.38 -9.70
C THR A 274 30.25 1.32 -10.37
N PRO A 275 29.45 2.40 -10.38
CA PRO A 275 28.15 2.41 -11.03
C PRO A 275 28.28 2.41 -12.56
N ILE A 276 27.30 1.81 -13.22
CA ILE A 276 27.10 1.90 -14.66
C ILE A 276 25.74 2.52 -14.91
N ASP A 277 25.72 3.55 -15.77
CA ASP A 277 24.49 4.16 -16.25
C ASP A 277 24.18 3.65 -17.67
N HIS A 278 22.92 3.41 -17.93
CA HIS A 278 22.45 2.99 -19.25
C HIS A 278 21.12 3.70 -19.59
N GLU A 279 21.05 4.28 -20.77
CA GLU A 279 19.82 4.82 -21.35
C GLU A 279 19.20 3.78 -22.29
N PHE A 280 17.91 3.53 -22.11
CA PHE A 280 17.16 2.70 -23.04
C PHE A 280 16.95 3.45 -24.37
N PRO A 281 16.89 2.74 -25.51
CA PRO A 281 16.59 3.38 -26.78
C PRO A 281 15.29 4.19 -26.74
N ALA A 282 15.25 5.31 -27.44
CA ALA A 282 14.02 6.09 -27.56
C ALA A 282 12.89 5.23 -28.12
N GLY A 283 11.71 5.30 -27.48
CA GLY A 283 10.56 4.48 -27.84
C GLY A 283 10.62 3.04 -27.35
N PHE A 284 11.67 2.60 -26.63
CA PHE A 284 11.70 1.29 -26.03
C PHE A 284 10.55 1.13 -25.04
N SER A 285 9.77 0.06 -25.17
CA SER A 285 8.64 -0.23 -24.30
C SER A 285 8.61 -1.71 -23.91
N ALA A 286 8.39 -1.93 -22.63
CA ALA A 286 8.04 -3.21 -22.04
C ALA A 286 7.11 -2.93 -20.85
N TYR A 287 6.31 -3.91 -20.43
CA TYR A 287 5.48 -3.74 -19.24
C TYR A 287 6.31 -3.78 -17.97
N TRP A 288 7.15 -4.81 -17.85
CA TRP A 288 7.92 -5.07 -16.64
C TRP A 288 9.39 -5.28 -16.95
N VAL A 289 10.24 -4.99 -15.97
CA VAL A 289 11.66 -5.28 -15.97
C VAL A 289 12.03 -5.95 -14.64
N ARG A 290 12.98 -6.87 -14.68
CA ARG A 290 13.60 -7.47 -13.49
C ARG A 290 15.11 -7.58 -13.69
N ALA A 291 15.81 -7.78 -12.58
CA ALA A 291 17.26 -7.92 -12.56
C ALA A 291 17.66 -9.25 -11.90
N SER A 292 18.74 -9.85 -12.37
CA SER A 292 19.40 -10.98 -11.71
C SER A 292 20.92 -10.77 -11.69
N SER A 293 21.60 -11.29 -10.67
CA SER A 293 23.06 -11.22 -10.53
C SER A 293 23.66 -12.62 -10.73
N ASP A 294 24.80 -12.72 -11.39
CA ASP A 294 25.54 -13.97 -11.53
C ASP A 294 26.21 -14.48 -10.24
N VAL A 295 26.39 -13.57 -9.27
CA VAL A 295 27.01 -13.87 -7.96
C VAL A 295 26.18 -13.27 -6.84
N ALA A 296 26.32 -13.82 -5.62
CA ALA A 296 25.77 -13.23 -4.42
C ALA A 296 26.53 -11.94 -4.10
N THR A 297 25.82 -10.81 -3.92
CA THR A 297 26.40 -9.51 -3.67
C THR A 297 25.36 -8.57 -3.06
N THR A 298 25.76 -7.38 -2.61
CA THR A 298 24.85 -6.29 -2.33
C THR A 298 24.74 -5.41 -3.56
N ALA A 299 23.53 -5.27 -4.11
CA ALA A 299 23.32 -4.54 -5.37
C ALA A 299 22.26 -3.45 -5.25
N THR A 300 22.39 -2.46 -6.13
CA THR A 300 21.39 -1.41 -6.35
C THR A 300 21.10 -1.35 -7.86
N VAL A 301 19.82 -1.37 -8.21
CA VAL A 301 19.32 -1.16 -9.57
C VAL A 301 18.24 -0.09 -9.48
N THR A 302 18.53 1.10 -9.95
CA THR A 302 17.62 2.25 -9.89
C THR A 302 17.27 2.68 -11.31
N PHE A 303 15.99 2.62 -11.62
CA PHE A 303 15.44 3.18 -12.86
C PHE A 303 15.02 4.63 -12.63
N ARG A 304 15.22 5.44 -13.65
CA ARG A 304 14.68 6.79 -13.73
C ARG A 304 13.87 6.93 -15.00
N TYR A 305 12.66 7.40 -14.83
CA TYR A 305 11.67 7.55 -15.88
C TYR A 305 11.22 9.01 -15.99
N ASP A 306 11.20 9.53 -17.23
CA ASP A 306 10.77 10.90 -17.58
C ASP A 306 9.74 10.88 -18.71
#